data_7a90e40f13d7677d90e49e03ac69042d
#
_entry.id   7a90e40f13d7677d90e49e03ac69042d
#
_cell.length_a   1.000
_cell.length_b   1.000
_cell.length_c   1.000
_cell.angle_alpha   90.00
_cell.angle_beta   90.00
_cell.angle_gamma   90.00
#
_symmetry.space_group_name_H-M   'P 1'
#
loop_
_entity.id
_entity.type
_entity.pdbx_description
1 polymer ?
#
loop_
_entity_poly.entity_id
_entity_poly.type
_entity_poly.pdbx_seq_one_letter_code
_entity_poly.pdbx_strand_id
1 'polypeptide(L)'
;MSDTSAVDLFSEWAKIDRDEGMEKGHSSSVNRIISAVKRRLPSEFTAIDVGCGNGWAVRRLKSMPSCIFASGVDGSERMISKARSIDPEGEYACGMLPEWSPNSPVDLVLSMEFLYYLEDPISFFKTLHKKWISSGGSIAVGVDHYLENESSLDWSESLGVHMTTLSAEAWEEGLKMAGFQNIESFFAGPREDWNGTLVLIGTKP
;
A
#
# COMPACT_ATOMS: atom_id res chain seq x y z
N MET A 1 2.07 10.73 26.55
CA MET A 1 0.87 10.96 25.73
C MET A 1 0.57 9.63 25.07
N SER A 2 -0.67 9.15 25.05
CA SER A 2 -0.99 7.94 24.30
C SER A 2 -0.82 8.26 22.83
N ASP A 3 0.04 7.51 22.13
CA ASP A 3 0.18 7.66 20.69
C ASP A 3 -1.18 7.44 20.04
N THR A 4 -1.59 8.36 19.17
CA THR A 4 -2.79 8.21 18.37
C THR A 4 -2.55 7.07 17.37
N SER A 5 -3.50 6.16 17.21
CA SER A 5 -3.33 5.13 16.19
C SER A 5 -3.41 5.74 14.78
N ALA A 6 -2.71 5.15 13.82
CA ALA A 6 -2.83 5.57 12.41
C ALA A 6 -4.30 5.53 11.93
N VAL A 7 -5.07 4.53 12.39
CA VAL A 7 -6.50 4.41 12.08
C VAL A 7 -7.30 5.62 12.58
N ASP A 8 -7.03 6.10 13.80
CA ASP A 8 -7.71 7.27 14.34
C ASP A 8 -7.32 8.55 13.58
N LEU A 9 -6.02 8.73 13.30
CA LEU A 9 -5.52 9.86 12.51
C LEU A 9 -6.23 9.93 11.15
N PHE A 10 -6.24 8.84 10.40
CA PHE A 10 -6.86 8.80 9.07
C PHE A 10 -8.39 8.88 9.13
N SER A 11 -9.01 8.40 10.21
CA SER A 11 -10.43 8.62 10.45
C SER A 11 -10.78 10.10 10.62
N GLU A 12 -9.93 10.88 11.30
CA GLU A 12 -10.11 12.33 11.39
C GLU A 12 -9.82 13.05 10.06
N TRP A 13 -8.83 12.58 9.29
CA TRP A 13 -8.57 13.14 7.96
C TRP A 13 -9.76 12.92 7.01
N ALA A 14 -10.38 11.74 7.01
CA ALA A 14 -11.58 11.48 6.22
C ALA A 14 -12.75 12.38 6.60
N LYS A 15 -12.86 12.78 7.88
CA LYS A 15 -13.93 13.65 8.39
C LYS A 15 -13.84 15.09 7.89
N ILE A 16 -12.63 15.56 7.62
CA ILE A 16 -12.34 16.93 7.18
C ILE A 16 -11.87 16.98 5.72
N ASP A 17 -12.09 15.92 4.95
CA ASP A 17 -11.72 15.76 3.54
C ASP A 17 -10.22 15.97 3.23
N ARG A 18 -9.36 15.85 4.22
CA ARG A 18 -7.91 15.97 4.03
C ARG A 18 -7.34 14.81 3.21
N ASP A 19 -8.01 13.66 3.21
CA ASP A 19 -7.69 12.47 2.43
C ASP A 19 -7.79 12.68 0.91
N GLU A 20 -8.54 13.68 0.43
CA GLU A 20 -8.66 13.97 -1.00
C GLU A 20 -7.33 14.42 -1.64
N GLY A 21 -6.42 14.98 -0.86
CA GLY A 21 -5.07 15.30 -1.28
C GLY A 21 -4.19 14.07 -1.58
N MET A 22 -4.52 12.91 -1.01
CA MET A 22 -3.70 11.70 -1.12
C MET A 22 -3.62 11.18 -2.56
N GLU A 23 -4.73 11.10 -3.27
CA GLU A 23 -4.74 10.73 -4.69
C GLU A 23 -3.88 11.69 -5.52
N LYS A 24 -4.07 13.00 -5.33
CA LYS A 24 -3.31 14.03 -6.05
C LYS A 24 -1.80 13.95 -5.76
N GLY A 25 -1.43 13.65 -4.52
CA GLY A 25 -0.03 13.53 -4.09
C GLY A 25 0.65 12.29 -4.67
N HIS A 26 -0.06 11.16 -4.70
CA HIS A 26 0.54 9.85 -4.96
C HIS A 26 0.17 9.21 -6.30
N SER A 27 -0.76 9.79 -7.08
CA SER A 27 -1.22 9.21 -8.34
C SER A 27 -0.09 8.95 -9.35
N SER A 28 0.91 9.83 -9.40
CA SER A 28 2.09 9.66 -10.27
C SER A 28 2.88 8.42 -9.86
N SER A 29 3.17 8.25 -8.56
CA SER A 29 3.91 7.11 -8.02
C SER A 29 3.14 5.82 -8.24
N VAL A 30 1.84 5.76 -7.94
CA VAL A 30 1.00 4.57 -8.17
C VAL A 30 0.90 4.22 -9.65
N ASN A 31 0.82 5.19 -10.56
CA ASN A 31 0.85 4.92 -11.99
C ASN A 31 2.17 4.28 -12.43
N ARG A 32 3.30 4.70 -11.87
CA ARG A 32 4.61 4.09 -12.13
C ARG A 32 4.70 2.68 -11.56
N ILE A 33 4.20 2.47 -10.33
CA ILE A 33 4.10 1.16 -9.69
C ILE A 33 3.28 0.19 -10.57
N ILE A 34 2.07 0.58 -10.96
CA ILE A 34 1.20 -0.22 -11.81
C ILE A 34 1.87 -0.54 -13.15
N SER A 35 2.50 0.46 -13.79
CA SER A 35 3.20 0.27 -15.06
C SER A 35 4.37 -0.71 -14.95
N ALA A 36 5.10 -0.68 -13.85
CA ALA A 36 6.22 -1.57 -13.59
C ALA A 36 5.76 -3.01 -13.30
N VAL A 37 4.72 -3.18 -12.46
CA VAL A 37 4.24 -4.52 -12.08
C VAL A 37 3.43 -5.19 -13.19
N LYS A 38 2.76 -4.41 -14.05
CA LYS A 38 1.87 -4.94 -15.11
C LYS A 38 2.52 -6.02 -15.99
N ARG A 39 3.82 -5.92 -16.29
CA ARG A 39 4.55 -6.91 -17.10
C ARG A 39 4.71 -8.27 -16.42
N ARG A 40 4.42 -8.37 -15.12
CA ARG A 40 4.53 -9.57 -14.30
C ARG A 40 3.17 -10.23 -14.03
N LEU A 41 2.08 -9.54 -14.37
CA LEU A 41 0.73 -10.01 -14.13
C LEU A 41 0.21 -10.83 -15.32
N PRO A 42 -0.72 -11.76 -15.09
CA PRO A 42 -1.42 -12.45 -16.16
C PRO A 42 -2.26 -11.47 -17.01
N SER A 43 -2.71 -11.93 -18.18
CA SER A 43 -3.53 -11.12 -19.10
C SER A 43 -4.81 -10.59 -18.47
N GLU A 44 -5.40 -11.36 -17.56
CA GLU A 44 -6.48 -10.97 -16.67
C GLU A 44 -6.02 -11.25 -15.25
N PHE A 45 -6.21 -10.29 -14.34
CA PHE A 45 -5.72 -10.41 -12.97
C PHE A 45 -6.71 -9.86 -11.95
N THR A 46 -6.57 -10.35 -10.73
CA THR A 46 -7.27 -9.87 -9.53
C THR A 46 -6.31 -9.08 -8.64
N ALA A 47 -6.82 -8.09 -7.92
CA ALA A 47 -5.98 -7.23 -7.09
C ALA A 47 -6.63 -6.88 -5.75
N ILE A 48 -5.80 -6.57 -4.76
CA ILE A 48 -6.21 -5.95 -3.50
C ILE A 48 -5.26 -4.81 -3.15
N ASP A 49 -5.82 -3.67 -2.72
CA ASP A 49 -5.08 -2.54 -2.19
C ASP A 49 -5.11 -2.57 -0.65
N VAL A 50 -3.94 -2.59 -0.04
CA VAL A 50 -3.74 -2.78 1.41
C VAL A 50 -3.42 -1.43 2.05
N GLY A 51 -4.28 -0.97 2.97
CA GLY A 51 -4.30 0.41 3.44
C GLY A 51 -4.94 1.32 2.39
N CYS A 52 -6.10 0.91 1.85
CA CYS A 52 -6.68 1.54 0.65
C CYS A 52 -7.26 2.94 0.86
N GLY A 53 -7.39 3.40 2.12
CA GLY A 53 -8.00 4.67 2.45
C GLY A 53 -9.38 4.83 1.81
N ASN A 54 -9.60 5.94 1.11
CA ASN A 54 -10.86 6.23 0.40
C ASN A 54 -11.01 5.46 -0.93
N GLY A 55 -10.17 4.46 -1.21
CA GLY A 55 -10.28 3.53 -2.33
C GLY A 55 -9.86 4.07 -3.71
N TRP A 56 -9.16 5.19 -3.80
CA TRP A 56 -8.77 5.78 -5.08
C TRP A 56 -7.87 4.87 -5.93
N ALA A 57 -6.92 4.15 -5.32
CA ALA A 57 -6.05 3.20 -6.03
C ALA A 57 -6.82 1.94 -6.48
N VAL A 58 -7.81 1.49 -5.69
CA VAL A 58 -8.74 0.42 -6.11
C VAL A 58 -9.51 0.84 -7.37
N ARG A 59 -10.09 2.06 -7.39
CA ARG A 59 -10.78 2.59 -8.58
C ARG A 59 -9.84 2.70 -9.78
N ARG A 60 -8.57 3.05 -9.54
CA ARG A 60 -7.55 3.09 -10.58
C ARG A 60 -7.27 1.69 -11.17
N LEU A 61 -7.17 0.66 -10.33
CA LEU A 61 -7.03 -0.73 -10.78
C LEU A 61 -8.26 -1.19 -11.57
N LYS A 62 -9.47 -0.96 -11.05
CA LYS A 62 -10.74 -1.26 -11.74
C LYS A 62 -10.86 -0.62 -13.12
N SER A 63 -10.25 0.54 -13.34
CA SER A 63 -10.24 1.20 -14.65
C SER A 63 -9.39 0.50 -15.72
N MET A 64 -8.58 -0.48 -15.34
CA MET A 64 -7.75 -1.25 -16.28
C MET A 64 -8.54 -2.41 -16.87
N PRO A 65 -8.64 -2.54 -18.20
CA PRO A 65 -9.39 -3.65 -18.82
C PRO A 65 -8.90 -5.05 -18.43
N SER A 66 -7.61 -5.17 -18.05
CA SER A 66 -7.01 -6.44 -17.60
C SER A 66 -7.26 -6.76 -16.13
N CYS A 67 -7.74 -5.82 -15.33
CA CYS A 67 -8.08 -6.05 -13.92
C CYS A 67 -9.55 -6.48 -13.84
N ILE A 68 -9.79 -7.79 -13.68
CA ILE A 68 -11.14 -8.35 -13.64
C ILE A 68 -11.81 -8.24 -12.26
N PHE A 69 -11.02 -8.01 -11.22
CA PHE A 69 -11.47 -7.79 -9.85
C PHE A 69 -10.45 -6.96 -9.09
N ALA A 70 -10.91 -5.93 -8.41
CA ALA A 70 -10.09 -5.18 -7.45
C ALA A 70 -10.90 -4.88 -6.19
N SER A 71 -10.27 -5.05 -5.03
CA SER A 71 -10.81 -4.74 -3.72
C SER A 71 -9.83 -3.92 -2.90
N GLY A 72 -10.29 -3.40 -1.77
CA GLY A 72 -9.44 -2.68 -0.82
C GLY A 72 -9.76 -3.02 0.62
N VAL A 73 -8.77 -2.89 1.48
CA VAL A 73 -8.92 -3.03 2.93
C VAL A 73 -8.24 -1.87 3.64
N ASP A 74 -8.92 -1.33 4.66
CA ASP A 74 -8.40 -0.28 5.54
C ASP A 74 -8.96 -0.45 6.94
N GLY A 75 -8.21 -0.03 7.96
CA GLY A 75 -8.65 -0.08 9.35
C GLY A 75 -9.69 0.99 9.72
N SER A 76 -9.75 2.09 8.95
CA SER A 76 -10.64 3.22 9.22
C SER A 76 -12.02 2.99 8.59
N GLU A 77 -13.05 2.77 9.43
CA GLU A 77 -14.45 2.69 8.97
C GLU A 77 -14.88 3.96 8.21
N ARG A 78 -14.37 5.13 8.57
CA ARG A 78 -14.68 6.39 7.87
C ARG A 78 -14.10 6.42 6.46
N MET A 79 -12.85 5.97 6.30
CA MET A 79 -12.23 5.80 4.97
C MET A 79 -13.01 4.83 4.11
N ILE A 80 -13.39 3.68 4.66
CA ILE A 80 -14.17 2.66 3.95
C ILE A 80 -15.57 3.17 3.61
N SER A 81 -16.25 3.88 4.51
CA SER A 81 -17.53 4.50 4.24
C SER A 81 -17.43 5.52 3.10
N LYS A 82 -16.36 6.33 3.07
CA LYS A 82 -16.09 7.26 1.98
C LYS A 82 -15.80 6.52 0.67
N ALA A 83 -14.98 5.46 0.69
CA ALA A 83 -14.71 4.63 -0.49
C ALA A 83 -15.98 4.06 -1.10
N ARG A 84 -16.87 3.48 -0.28
CA ARG A 84 -18.18 2.95 -0.70
C ARG A 84 -19.13 4.03 -1.21
N SER A 85 -19.07 5.22 -0.64
CA SER A 85 -19.86 6.37 -1.12
C SER A 85 -19.46 6.82 -2.53
N ILE A 86 -18.15 6.79 -2.83
CA ILE A 86 -17.61 7.20 -4.13
C ILE A 86 -17.77 6.09 -5.18
N ASP A 87 -17.61 4.83 -4.77
CA ASP A 87 -17.69 3.64 -5.64
C ASP A 87 -18.61 2.59 -4.97
N PRO A 88 -19.95 2.74 -5.10
CA PRO A 88 -20.92 1.83 -4.46
C PRO A 88 -20.83 0.38 -4.93
N GLU A 89 -20.32 0.15 -6.14
CA GLU A 89 -20.08 -1.17 -6.73
C GLU A 89 -18.68 -1.72 -6.42
N GLY A 90 -17.92 -1.02 -5.57
CA GLY A 90 -16.57 -1.42 -5.17
C GLY A 90 -16.57 -2.37 -3.97
N GLU A 91 -15.59 -3.25 -3.94
CA GLU A 91 -15.39 -4.20 -2.85
C GLU A 91 -14.39 -3.63 -1.83
N TYR A 92 -14.91 -3.12 -0.71
CA TYR A 92 -14.11 -2.51 0.36
C TYR A 92 -14.40 -3.18 1.70
N ALA A 93 -13.35 -3.61 2.41
CA ALA A 93 -13.43 -4.20 3.74
C ALA A 93 -12.89 -3.22 4.80
N CYS A 94 -13.62 -3.06 5.90
CA CYS A 94 -13.05 -2.49 7.11
C CYS A 94 -12.40 -3.64 7.90
N GLY A 95 -11.07 -3.59 8.07
CA GLY A 95 -10.34 -4.66 8.74
C GLY A 95 -9.03 -4.18 9.31
N MET A 96 -8.78 -4.53 10.58
CA MET A 96 -7.52 -4.22 11.25
C MET A 96 -6.40 -5.06 10.66
N LEU A 97 -5.33 -4.40 10.29
CA LEU A 97 -4.11 -5.03 9.77
C LEU A 97 -3.04 -5.03 10.88
N PRO A 98 -2.30 -6.12 11.01
CA PRO A 98 -2.15 -7.26 10.09
C PRO A 98 -3.12 -8.44 10.29
N GLU A 99 -4.11 -8.37 11.20
CA GLU A 99 -4.95 -9.51 11.61
C GLU A 99 -5.97 -9.91 10.54
N TRP A 100 -6.51 -8.94 9.80
CA TRP A 100 -7.46 -9.21 8.72
C TRP A 100 -6.78 -9.93 7.54
N SER A 101 -7.53 -10.75 6.83
CA SER A 101 -7.06 -11.44 5.60
C SER A 101 -8.20 -11.61 4.60
N PRO A 102 -7.93 -11.56 3.29
CA PRO A 102 -8.93 -11.83 2.28
C PRO A 102 -9.36 -13.31 2.30
N ASN A 103 -10.54 -13.59 1.77
CA ASN A 103 -11.08 -14.96 1.68
C ASN A 103 -10.31 -15.82 0.66
N SER A 104 -9.71 -15.21 -0.34
CA SER A 104 -8.96 -15.90 -1.40
C SER A 104 -7.72 -15.08 -1.79
N PRO A 105 -6.63 -15.73 -2.20
CA PRO A 105 -5.47 -15.05 -2.73
C PRO A 105 -5.79 -14.32 -4.04
N VAL A 106 -5.01 -13.27 -4.33
CA VAL A 106 -5.10 -12.46 -5.54
C VAL A 106 -3.80 -12.50 -6.34
N ASP A 107 -3.82 -12.00 -7.57
CA ASP A 107 -2.64 -11.92 -8.44
C ASP A 107 -1.77 -10.71 -8.14
N LEU A 108 -2.35 -9.65 -7.59
CA LEU A 108 -1.63 -8.43 -7.19
C LEU A 108 -2.05 -7.97 -5.81
N VAL A 109 -1.09 -7.84 -4.90
CA VAL A 109 -1.21 -7.01 -3.70
C VAL A 109 -0.53 -5.68 -3.98
N LEU A 110 -1.30 -4.59 -3.95
CA LEU A 110 -0.82 -3.22 -3.99
C LEU A 110 -0.85 -2.64 -2.57
N SER A 111 0.13 -1.81 -2.22
CA SER A 111 0.08 -0.99 -1.01
C SER A 111 0.81 0.33 -1.26
N MET A 112 0.17 1.45 -0.93
CA MET A 112 0.78 2.77 -1.04
C MET A 112 0.63 3.51 0.27
N GLU A 113 1.76 3.95 0.85
CA GLU A 113 1.82 4.78 2.07
C GLU A 113 1.13 4.15 3.29
N PHE A 114 1.29 2.84 3.47
CA PHE A 114 0.65 2.14 4.59
C PHE A 114 1.63 1.34 5.46
N LEU A 115 2.52 0.55 4.86
CA LEU A 115 3.24 -0.52 5.56
C LEU A 115 4.12 -0.04 6.73
N TYR A 116 4.62 1.16 6.67
CA TYR A 116 5.44 1.73 7.74
C TYR A 116 4.64 2.10 9.01
N TYR A 117 3.30 2.09 8.97
CA TYR A 117 2.47 2.21 10.17
C TYR A 117 2.39 0.93 10.99
N LEU A 118 2.83 -0.20 10.43
CA LEU A 118 2.91 -1.48 11.15
C LEU A 118 4.17 -1.53 12.02
N GLU A 119 4.07 -2.14 13.22
CA GLU A 119 5.22 -2.37 14.10
C GLU A 119 6.23 -3.36 13.48
N ASP A 120 5.74 -4.36 12.73
CA ASP A 120 6.57 -5.34 12.03
C ASP A 120 6.09 -5.54 10.58
N PRO A 121 6.45 -4.62 9.66
CA PRO A 121 6.08 -4.73 8.25
C PRO A 121 6.73 -5.94 7.57
N ILE A 122 7.88 -6.40 8.04
CA ILE A 122 8.58 -7.54 7.45
C ILE A 122 7.84 -8.86 7.77
N SER A 123 7.32 -9.00 8.98
CA SER A 123 6.44 -10.14 9.31
C SER A 123 5.16 -10.11 8.47
N PHE A 124 4.64 -8.92 8.19
CA PHE A 124 3.47 -8.78 7.34
C PHE A 124 3.76 -9.18 5.88
N PHE A 125 4.93 -8.89 5.32
CA PHE A 125 5.34 -9.43 4.01
C PHE A 125 5.26 -10.96 3.95
N LYS A 126 5.67 -11.67 5.02
CA LYS A 126 5.54 -13.13 5.09
C LYS A 126 4.08 -13.57 5.07
N THR A 127 3.19 -12.82 5.74
CA THR A 127 1.76 -13.07 5.73
C THR A 127 1.16 -12.85 4.34
N LEU A 128 1.51 -11.74 3.67
CA LEU A 128 1.08 -11.44 2.31
C LEU A 128 1.54 -12.53 1.34
N HIS A 129 2.82 -12.92 1.40
CA HIS A 129 3.36 -14.01 0.57
C HIS A 129 2.61 -15.31 0.79
N LYS A 130 2.38 -15.69 2.05
CA LYS A 130 1.81 -17.01 2.38
C LYS A 130 0.31 -17.11 2.07
N LYS A 131 -0.45 -16.05 2.36
CA LYS A 131 -1.92 -16.12 2.42
C LYS A 131 -2.65 -15.29 1.37
N TRP A 132 -2.05 -14.16 0.90
CA TRP A 132 -2.77 -13.16 0.12
C TRP A 132 -2.48 -13.23 -1.38
N ILE A 133 -1.33 -13.75 -1.76
CA ILE A 133 -0.86 -13.74 -3.14
C ILE A 133 -0.88 -15.16 -3.70
N SER A 134 -1.46 -15.31 -4.88
CA SER A 134 -1.46 -16.56 -5.66
C SER A 134 -0.05 -16.94 -6.10
N SER A 135 0.23 -18.22 -6.37
CA SER A 135 1.49 -18.62 -7.02
C SER A 135 1.61 -17.92 -8.38
N GLY A 136 2.78 -17.35 -8.67
CA GLY A 136 3.00 -16.50 -9.85
C GLY A 136 2.54 -15.05 -9.66
N GLY A 137 1.79 -14.73 -8.62
CA GLY A 137 1.32 -13.37 -8.34
C GLY A 137 2.41 -12.45 -7.81
N SER A 138 2.10 -11.17 -7.67
CA SER A 138 3.08 -10.13 -7.34
C SER A 138 2.62 -9.26 -6.18
N ILE A 139 3.60 -8.73 -5.45
CA ILE A 139 3.43 -7.60 -4.54
C ILE A 139 4.03 -6.35 -5.17
N ALA A 140 3.39 -5.20 -4.98
CA ALA A 140 3.90 -3.90 -5.38
C ALA A 140 3.62 -2.88 -4.28
N VAL A 141 4.67 -2.29 -3.75
CA VAL A 141 4.64 -1.39 -2.58
C VAL A 141 5.26 -0.04 -2.93
N GLY A 142 4.67 1.03 -2.43
CA GLY A 142 5.25 2.36 -2.42
C GLY A 142 5.27 2.91 -1.00
N VAL A 143 6.43 3.42 -0.57
CA VAL A 143 6.61 4.09 0.73
C VAL A 143 7.41 5.37 0.57
N ASP A 144 6.96 6.45 1.21
CA ASP A 144 7.69 7.71 1.28
C ASP A 144 8.44 7.86 2.61
N HIS A 145 8.02 7.13 3.67
CA HIS A 145 8.74 7.07 4.93
C HIS A 145 9.80 5.94 4.92
N TYR A 146 11.05 6.31 4.75
CA TYR A 146 12.21 5.42 4.79
C TYR A 146 13.48 6.21 5.18
N LEU A 147 14.50 5.53 5.67
CA LEU A 147 15.67 6.14 6.32
C LEU A 147 16.37 7.19 5.45
N GLU A 148 16.51 6.95 4.15
CA GLU A 148 17.20 7.84 3.21
C GLU A 148 16.31 9.01 2.73
N ASN A 149 15.03 9.07 3.14
CA ASN A 149 14.17 10.23 2.93
C ASN A 149 14.13 11.09 4.19
N GLU A 150 15.15 11.94 4.36
CA GLU A 150 15.30 12.80 5.54
C GLU A 150 14.06 13.63 5.84
N SER A 151 13.33 14.07 4.81
CA SER A 151 12.11 14.89 4.95
C SER A 151 10.94 14.14 5.59
N SER A 152 11.02 12.83 5.74
CA SER A 152 9.97 12.00 6.35
C SER A 152 10.29 11.58 7.80
N LEU A 153 11.52 11.79 8.27
CA LEU A 153 11.98 11.22 9.54
C LEU A 153 11.29 11.82 10.78
N ASP A 154 10.77 13.04 10.66
CA ASP A 154 10.02 13.72 11.73
C ASP A 154 8.50 13.44 11.67
N TRP A 155 8.00 12.69 10.69
CA TRP A 155 6.56 12.46 10.51
C TRP A 155 5.92 11.74 11.69
N SER A 156 6.60 10.74 12.26
CA SER A 156 6.11 10.01 13.43
C SER A 156 5.85 10.95 14.61
N GLU A 157 6.79 11.85 14.91
CA GLU A 157 6.67 12.84 15.99
C GLU A 157 5.62 13.91 15.66
N SER A 158 5.67 14.48 14.44
CA SER A 158 4.80 15.58 14.03
C SER A 158 3.32 15.17 13.90
N LEU A 159 3.06 13.91 13.54
CA LEU A 159 1.70 13.36 13.44
C LEU A 159 1.25 12.63 14.71
N GLY A 160 2.16 12.34 15.64
CA GLY A 160 1.88 11.62 16.89
C GLY A 160 1.41 10.18 16.64
N VAL A 161 1.96 9.52 15.63
CA VAL A 161 1.63 8.13 15.28
C VAL A 161 2.89 7.30 15.13
N HIS A 162 2.78 6.01 15.42
CA HIS A 162 3.87 5.08 15.20
C HIS A 162 4.23 4.99 13.71
N MET A 163 5.53 5.02 13.41
CA MET A 163 6.09 4.70 12.08
C MET A 163 7.38 3.90 12.23
N THR A 164 7.45 2.75 11.56
CA THR A 164 8.65 1.93 11.47
C THR A 164 9.56 2.48 10.37
N THR A 165 10.71 3.01 10.77
CA THR A 165 11.71 3.56 9.85
C THR A 165 12.70 2.47 9.45
N LEU A 166 12.67 2.06 8.19
CA LEU A 166 13.62 1.11 7.60
C LEU A 166 14.39 1.78 6.47
N SER A 167 15.63 1.34 6.21
CA SER A 167 16.36 1.75 5.01
C SER A 167 15.74 1.12 3.75
N ALA A 168 16.01 1.69 2.59
CA ALA A 168 15.61 1.10 1.31
C ALA A 168 16.12 -0.34 1.15
N GLU A 169 17.36 -0.61 1.59
CA GLU A 169 17.95 -1.94 1.60
C GLU A 169 17.18 -2.90 2.54
N ALA A 170 16.81 -2.43 3.75
CA ALA A 170 16.07 -3.24 4.72
C ALA A 170 14.65 -3.59 4.22
N TRP A 171 13.97 -2.67 3.52
CA TRP A 171 12.70 -2.93 2.87
C TRP A 171 12.84 -4.02 1.79
N GLU A 172 13.85 -3.91 0.91
CA GLU A 172 14.13 -4.90 -0.14
C GLU A 172 14.47 -6.27 0.44
N GLU A 173 15.35 -6.32 1.44
CA GLU A 173 15.72 -7.57 2.11
C GLU A 173 14.52 -8.23 2.81
N GLY A 174 13.62 -7.41 3.36
CA GLY A 174 12.36 -7.88 3.93
C GLY A 174 11.51 -8.67 2.94
N LEU A 175 11.42 -8.23 1.68
CA LEU A 175 10.73 -9.00 0.64
C LEU A 175 11.46 -10.32 0.33
N LYS A 176 12.78 -10.31 0.26
CA LYS A 176 13.59 -11.54 0.05
C LYS A 176 13.37 -12.52 1.17
N MET A 177 13.44 -12.07 2.42
CA MET A 177 13.20 -12.89 3.61
C MET A 177 11.78 -13.45 3.70
N ALA A 178 10.80 -12.76 3.12
CA ALA A 178 9.43 -13.24 3.02
C ALA A 178 9.23 -14.33 1.94
N GLY A 179 10.22 -14.55 1.06
CA GLY A 179 10.19 -15.57 0.02
C GLY A 179 9.86 -15.05 -1.38
N PHE A 180 9.74 -13.73 -1.55
CA PHE A 180 9.56 -13.15 -2.88
C PHE A 180 10.82 -13.26 -3.72
N GLN A 181 10.65 -13.43 -5.03
CA GLN A 181 11.70 -13.51 -6.03
C GLN A 181 11.56 -12.39 -7.06
N ASN A 182 12.56 -12.27 -7.96
CA ASN A 182 12.57 -11.25 -9.01
C ASN A 182 12.30 -9.84 -8.44
N ILE A 183 12.94 -9.53 -7.30
CA ILE A 183 12.73 -8.25 -6.63
C ILE A 183 13.32 -7.13 -7.47
N GLU A 184 12.56 -6.06 -7.60
CA GLU A 184 12.93 -4.82 -8.25
C GLU A 184 12.61 -3.67 -7.29
N SER A 185 13.57 -2.79 -7.08
CA SER A 185 13.40 -1.56 -6.31
C SER A 185 13.82 -0.36 -7.15
N PHE A 186 13.11 0.75 -7.01
CA PHE A 186 13.44 2.02 -7.65
C PHE A 186 12.73 3.17 -6.95
N PHE A 187 13.16 4.40 -7.24
CA PHE A 187 12.50 5.61 -6.74
C PHE A 187 11.57 6.19 -7.81
N ALA A 188 10.30 6.42 -7.46
CA ALA A 188 9.30 7.01 -8.33
C ALA A 188 9.16 8.51 -8.07
N GLY A 189 9.30 9.34 -9.11
CA GLY A 189 9.07 10.77 -9.06
C GLY A 189 10.08 11.57 -8.22
N PRO A 190 11.40 11.28 -8.28
CA PRO A 190 12.39 12.04 -7.51
C PRO A 190 12.37 13.52 -7.92
N ARG A 191 12.72 14.40 -6.96
CA ARG A 191 12.86 15.85 -7.13
C ARG A 191 14.17 16.29 -6.48
N GLU A 192 14.54 17.56 -6.63
CA GLU A 192 15.81 18.10 -6.13
C GLU A 192 16.03 17.81 -4.62
N ASP A 193 14.97 17.95 -3.82
CA ASP A 193 15.03 17.79 -2.35
C ASP A 193 14.30 16.51 -1.86
N TRP A 194 13.99 15.58 -2.75
CA TRP A 194 13.26 14.38 -2.41
C TRP A 194 13.61 13.20 -3.32
N ASN A 195 14.08 12.13 -2.73
CA ASN A 195 14.49 10.92 -3.46
C ASN A 195 13.34 10.23 -4.23
N GLY A 196 12.10 10.55 -3.92
CA GLY A 196 10.93 9.94 -4.52
C GLY A 196 10.33 8.83 -3.64
N THR A 197 9.18 8.32 -4.06
CA THR A 197 8.57 7.13 -3.45
C THR A 197 9.48 5.93 -3.68
N LEU A 198 9.93 5.27 -2.61
CA LEU A 198 10.59 3.98 -2.71
C LEU A 198 9.57 2.94 -3.16
N VAL A 199 9.80 2.37 -4.32
CA VAL A 199 8.96 1.31 -4.90
C VAL A 199 9.66 -0.02 -4.78
N LEU A 200 8.90 -1.03 -4.34
CA LEU A 200 9.36 -2.40 -4.20
C LEU A 200 8.37 -3.32 -4.91
N ILE A 201 8.87 -4.20 -5.78
CA ILE A 201 8.05 -5.19 -6.49
C ILE A 201 8.70 -6.55 -6.32
N GLY A 202 7.91 -7.56 -5.97
CA GLY A 202 8.36 -8.95 -5.86
C GLY A 202 7.33 -9.90 -6.42
N THR A 203 7.76 -11.09 -6.85
CA THR A 203 6.90 -12.15 -7.37
C THR A 203 6.93 -13.35 -6.43
N LYS A 204 5.77 -13.91 -6.11
CA LYS A 204 5.67 -15.19 -5.42
C LYS A 204 5.89 -16.32 -6.43
N PRO A 205 6.86 -17.23 -6.24
CA PRO A 205 7.09 -18.37 -7.12
C PRO A 205 5.94 -19.37 -7.15
#